data_484b745d7b200e7b855a8a59dd37bb81
#
_entry.id   484b745d7b200e7b855a8a59dd37bb81
#
_cell.length_a   1.000
_cell.length_b   1.000
_cell.length_c   1.000
_cell.angle_alpha   90.00
_cell.angle_beta   90.00
_cell.angle_gamma   90.00
#
_symmetry.space_group_name_H-M   'P 1'
#
loop_
_entity.id
_entity.type
_entity.pdbx_description
1 polymer ?
#
loop_
_entity_poly.entity_id
_entity_poly.type
_entity_poly.pdbx_seq_one_letter_code
_entity_poly.pdbx_strand_id
1 'polypeptide(L)'
;MTADQASTSGVPHLVLDPRGLDHQGEAARLRERGPVVRVTLPGDVHAWSVARHDLLNQLVLDPRISKDWHNWGAMQRGEIPDDWPLIGMVKVTNMVTADGAEHRRLRKLVSQTFTARRVEELRPRTTEIVDRLLDALPSHTAPDGTVDLRQHLAYPVPMQVISDLFGIPEYERPELREAVDKIFRSDLAPEVVAANQVAVYQLLARVVELRGRERGDDLTSALITAREAEPDALTEDEVVGTLLVMLSAGHETTLSLIVNAVRALLTHPDQLALAKSGDDMWPAVVEETLRWDAPIGNFPFRYPTEDIEVAGIIIPKGDPIMAPYSAVGRDAAQHGPDAGGFDIGREQVRHLAFGHGIHACLGAPLARLEATIALRKLFARYPDLSLGADPDTLGPVPSMFSNSVTELPVRLGQVA
;
A
#
# COMPACT_ATOMS: atom_id res chain seq x y z
N MET A 1 2.82 23.85 32.79
CA MET A 1 3.63 22.78 32.20
C MET A 1 2.92 21.49 32.57
N THR A 2 2.24 20.90 31.59
CA THR A 2 1.57 19.60 31.76
C THR A 2 2.63 18.49 31.81
N ALA A 3 2.34 17.38 32.47
CA ALA A 3 3.26 16.24 32.65
C ALA A 3 3.87 15.71 31.32
N ASP A 4 3.20 16.00 30.20
CA ASP A 4 3.58 15.61 28.83
C ASP A 4 4.85 16.37 28.32
N GLN A 5 5.12 17.59 28.80
CA GLN A 5 6.27 18.36 28.35
C GLN A 5 7.60 17.97 29.03
N ALA A 6 7.56 17.33 30.16
CA ALA A 6 8.76 16.99 30.92
C ALA A 6 9.46 15.69 30.47
N SER A 7 8.72 14.75 29.84
CA SER A 7 9.24 13.43 29.43
C SER A 7 9.87 13.41 28.03
N THR A 8 9.70 14.44 27.22
CA THR A 8 10.14 14.48 25.81
C THR A 8 11.31 15.45 25.53
N SER A 9 11.86 16.11 26.55
CA SER A 9 13.03 16.96 26.36
C SER A 9 14.27 16.10 26.03
N GLY A 10 14.67 16.12 24.75
CA GLY A 10 15.81 15.35 24.23
C GLY A 10 15.45 14.28 23.19
N VAL A 11 14.17 13.99 22.98
CA VAL A 11 13.74 13.08 21.90
C VAL A 11 13.78 13.81 20.56
N PRO A 12 14.42 13.24 19.52
CA PRO A 12 14.40 13.83 18.19
C PRO A 12 12.97 14.02 17.65
N HIS A 13 12.74 15.13 16.96
CA HIS A 13 11.44 15.50 16.44
C HIS A 13 11.51 15.86 14.94
N LEU A 14 10.46 15.51 14.17
CA LEU A 14 10.29 15.85 12.76
C LEU A 14 8.82 16.17 12.46
N VAL A 15 8.57 17.27 11.76
CA VAL A 15 7.25 17.54 11.16
C VAL A 15 7.19 16.87 9.80
N LEU A 16 6.17 16.05 9.58
CA LEU A 16 5.99 15.33 8.31
C LEU A 16 5.20 16.18 7.31
N ASP A 17 5.56 16.07 6.03
CA ASP A 17 4.81 16.73 4.96
C ASP A 17 3.47 16.00 4.71
N PRO A 18 2.32 16.63 4.91
CA PRO A 18 1.01 16.02 4.68
C PRO A 18 0.80 15.60 3.21
N ARG A 19 1.53 16.19 2.28
CA ARG A 19 1.47 15.86 0.86
C ARG A 19 2.47 14.79 0.44
N GLY A 20 3.42 14.41 1.32
CA GLY A 20 4.43 13.39 1.03
C GLY A 20 5.25 13.68 -0.23
N LEU A 21 5.63 14.93 -0.46
CA LEU A 21 6.32 15.34 -1.70
C LEU A 21 7.72 14.76 -1.84
N ASP A 22 8.33 14.30 -0.74
CA ASP A 22 9.68 13.74 -0.71
C ASP A 22 9.76 12.61 0.33
N HIS A 23 9.12 11.47 0.05
CA HIS A 23 9.14 10.29 0.93
C HIS A 23 10.56 9.81 1.25
N GLN A 24 11.45 9.81 0.27
CA GLN A 24 12.80 9.28 0.47
C GLN A 24 13.70 10.23 1.25
N GLY A 25 13.61 11.54 1.02
CA GLY A 25 14.30 12.53 1.83
C GLY A 25 13.75 12.60 3.25
N GLU A 26 12.43 12.49 3.44
CA GLU A 26 11.81 12.41 4.76
C GLU A 26 12.27 11.15 5.52
N ALA A 27 12.30 10.00 4.85
CA ALA A 27 12.83 8.75 5.37
C ALA A 27 14.33 8.84 5.76
N ALA A 28 15.14 9.55 4.96
CA ALA A 28 16.53 9.81 5.30
C ALA A 28 16.65 10.66 6.58
N ARG A 29 15.89 11.75 6.66
CA ARG A 29 15.83 12.62 7.84
C ARG A 29 15.38 11.87 9.11
N LEU A 30 14.44 10.92 8.98
CA LEU A 30 14.04 10.05 10.11
C LEU A 30 15.21 9.18 10.58
N ARG A 31 15.91 8.49 9.67
CA ARG A 31 17.07 7.65 10.02
C ARG A 31 18.20 8.45 10.65
N GLU A 32 18.49 9.65 10.14
CA GLU A 32 19.53 10.56 10.69
C GLU A 32 19.21 11.02 12.11
N ARG A 33 17.92 11.24 12.43
CA ARG A 33 17.49 11.65 13.77
C ARG A 33 17.58 10.56 14.82
N GLY A 34 17.54 9.30 14.40
CA GLY A 34 17.72 8.18 15.30
C GLY A 34 16.71 7.05 15.11
N PRO A 35 16.78 6.02 15.95
CA PRO A 35 15.96 4.81 15.83
C PRO A 35 14.48 5.05 16.12
N VAL A 36 14.16 6.01 17.01
CA VAL A 36 12.80 6.39 17.40
C VAL A 36 12.72 7.91 17.38
N VAL A 37 11.76 8.44 16.63
CA VAL A 37 11.59 9.87 16.38
C VAL A 37 10.15 10.26 16.70
N ARG A 38 9.94 11.34 17.45
CA ARG A 38 8.62 11.94 17.60
C ARG A 38 8.27 12.67 16.30
N VAL A 39 7.08 12.47 15.77
CA VAL A 39 6.65 13.12 14.54
C VAL A 39 5.38 13.93 14.76
N THR A 40 5.24 15.03 14.03
CA THR A 40 4.01 15.82 13.98
C THR A 40 3.34 15.61 12.63
N LEU A 41 2.07 15.25 12.68
CA LEU A 41 1.14 15.03 11.60
C LEU A 41 0.27 16.27 11.38
N PRO A 42 -0.52 16.33 10.29
CA PRO A 42 -1.50 17.42 10.08
C PRO A 42 -2.37 17.67 11.31
N GLY A 43 -2.70 18.92 11.58
CA GLY A 43 -3.52 19.29 12.75
C GLY A 43 -2.79 19.22 14.10
N ASP A 44 -1.46 19.27 14.08
CA ASP A 44 -0.58 19.19 15.28
C ASP A 44 -0.74 17.88 16.09
N VAL A 45 -1.13 16.82 15.40
CA VAL A 45 -1.27 15.49 16.00
C VAL A 45 0.11 14.83 16.09
N HIS A 46 0.46 14.34 17.29
CA HIS A 46 1.75 13.72 17.54
C HIS A 46 1.69 12.20 17.42
N ALA A 47 2.77 11.62 16.87
CA ALA A 47 2.97 10.18 16.79
C ALA A 47 4.46 9.85 16.99
N TRP A 48 4.77 8.56 17.07
CA TRP A 48 6.12 8.03 17.07
C TRP A 48 6.42 7.37 15.72
N SER A 49 7.64 7.52 15.23
CA SER A 49 8.13 6.86 14.03
C SER A 49 9.37 6.03 14.38
N VAL A 50 9.39 4.75 14.02
CA VAL A 50 10.47 3.82 14.32
C VAL A 50 11.25 3.51 13.05
N ALA A 51 12.37 4.21 12.85
CA ALA A 51 13.12 4.24 11.60
C ALA A 51 14.18 3.13 11.44
N ARG A 52 14.28 2.19 12.40
CA ARG A 52 15.14 1.01 12.35
C ARG A 52 14.35 -0.23 12.01
N HIS A 53 14.86 -1.00 11.06
CA HIS A 53 14.20 -2.22 10.59
C HIS A 53 14.00 -3.26 11.70
N ASP A 54 15.04 -3.57 12.46
CA ASP A 54 15.00 -4.55 13.55
C ASP A 54 14.00 -4.17 14.64
N LEU A 55 13.95 -2.90 15.04
CA LEU A 55 13.05 -2.39 16.06
C LEU A 55 11.59 -2.37 15.58
N LEU A 56 11.35 -1.90 14.35
CA LEU A 56 9.99 -1.93 13.79
C LEU A 56 9.50 -3.37 13.65
N ASN A 57 10.37 -4.29 13.21
CA ASN A 57 10.03 -5.70 13.10
C ASN A 57 9.67 -6.32 14.45
N GLN A 58 10.39 -5.97 15.53
CA GLN A 58 10.05 -6.40 16.90
C GLN A 58 8.69 -5.83 17.33
N LEU A 59 8.46 -4.53 17.11
CA LEU A 59 7.21 -3.88 17.49
C LEU A 59 5.97 -4.48 16.80
N VAL A 60 6.06 -4.79 15.51
CA VAL A 60 4.90 -5.35 14.78
C VAL A 60 4.56 -6.78 15.21
N LEU A 61 5.48 -7.46 15.92
CA LEU A 61 5.29 -8.79 16.50
C LEU A 61 4.95 -8.76 18.00
N ASP A 62 5.08 -7.60 18.66
CA ASP A 62 4.85 -7.49 20.10
C ASP A 62 3.34 -7.55 20.41
N PRO A 63 2.87 -8.49 21.24
CA PRO A 63 1.44 -8.63 21.57
C PRO A 63 0.87 -7.45 22.37
N ARG A 64 1.73 -6.57 22.89
CA ARG A 64 1.32 -5.34 23.58
C ARG A 64 1.01 -4.20 22.61
N ILE A 65 1.27 -4.41 21.31
CA ILE A 65 1.06 -3.41 20.26
C ILE A 65 -0.24 -3.74 19.51
N SER A 66 -1.25 -2.93 19.74
CA SER A 66 -2.57 -3.04 19.14
C SER A 66 -2.69 -2.30 17.82
N LYS A 67 -3.57 -2.77 16.93
CA LYS A 67 -4.03 -2.05 15.74
C LYS A 67 -5.36 -1.33 15.97
N ASP A 68 -6.03 -1.62 17.09
CA ASP A 68 -7.33 -1.06 17.41
C ASP A 68 -7.20 0.39 17.89
N TRP A 69 -7.78 1.32 17.12
CA TRP A 69 -7.78 2.76 17.40
C TRP A 69 -8.46 3.13 18.72
N HIS A 70 -9.26 2.25 19.31
CA HIS A 70 -9.80 2.46 20.67
C HIS A 70 -8.69 2.49 21.74
N ASN A 71 -7.49 2.01 21.41
CA ASN A 71 -6.33 2.15 22.28
C ASN A 71 -5.61 3.50 22.10
N TRP A 72 -6.01 4.37 21.16
CA TRP A 72 -5.42 5.70 21.01
C TRP A 72 -5.88 6.65 22.10
N GLY A 73 -4.99 6.96 23.04
CA GLY A 73 -5.33 7.78 24.21
C GLY A 73 -5.91 9.16 23.88
N ALA A 74 -5.29 9.90 22.96
CA ALA A 74 -5.78 11.22 22.55
C ALA A 74 -7.18 11.15 21.88
N MET A 75 -7.44 10.12 21.09
CA MET A 75 -8.76 9.87 20.48
C MET A 75 -9.82 9.65 21.56
N GLN A 76 -9.52 8.82 22.57
CA GLN A 76 -10.46 8.51 23.67
C GLN A 76 -10.76 9.74 24.56
N ARG A 77 -9.82 10.69 24.65
CA ARG A 77 -10.03 11.95 25.39
C ARG A 77 -10.72 13.03 24.56
N GLY A 78 -11.04 12.76 23.28
CA GLY A 78 -11.65 13.74 22.39
C GLY A 78 -10.70 14.86 21.95
N GLU A 79 -9.39 14.62 21.99
CA GLU A 79 -8.34 15.58 21.58
C GLU A 79 -8.12 15.57 20.06
N ILE A 80 -8.59 14.52 19.37
CA ILE A 80 -8.51 14.41 17.92
C ILE A 80 -9.86 14.82 17.32
N PRO A 81 -9.93 15.88 16.49
CA PRO A 81 -11.17 16.33 15.86
C PRO A 81 -11.76 15.27 14.92
N ASP A 82 -13.09 15.20 14.83
CA ASP A 82 -13.76 14.28 13.88
C ASP A 82 -13.54 14.66 12.42
N ASP A 83 -13.15 15.91 12.14
CA ASP A 83 -12.76 16.41 10.81
C ASP A 83 -11.24 16.37 10.57
N TRP A 84 -10.48 15.68 11.42
CA TRP A 84 -9.06 15.50 11.21
C TRP A 84 -8.79 14.83 9.84
N PRO A 85 -7.88 15.36 9.00
CA PRO A 85 -7.72 14.91 7.61
C PRO A 85 -7.43 13.43 7.43
N LEU A 86 -6.83 12.78 8.44
CA LEU A 86 -6.48 11.36 8.38
C LEU A 86 -7.46 10.46 9.14
N ILE A 87 -8.57 11.00 9.65
CA ILE A 87 -9.53 10.25 10.48
C ILE A 87 -10.07 8.99 9.76
N GLY A 88 -10.34 9.11 8.46
CA GLY A 88 -10.86 8.03 7.63
C GLY A 88 -9.87 6.88 7.38
N MET A 89 -8.56 7.10 7.63
CA MET A 89 -7.55 6.05 7.58
C MET A 89 -7.38 5.31 8.91
N VAL A 90 -7.88 5.87 9.99
CA VAL A 90 -7.65 5.40 11.37
C VAL A 90 -8.93 4.89 12.02
N LYS A 91 -10.01 5.71 12.00
CA LYS A 91 -11.29 5.39 12.66
C LYS A 91 -12.13 4.48 11.78
N VAL A 92 -11.60 3.30 11.49
CA VAL A 92 -12.27 2.25 10.71
C VAL A 92 -12.35 0.96 11.52
N THR A 93 -13.41 0.17 11.32
CA THR A 93 -13.59 -1.13 11.96
C THR A 93 -13.57 -2.21 10.90
N ASN A 94 -12.44 -2.91 10.80
CA ASN A 94 -12.24 -4.00 9.86
C ASN A 94 -11.05 -4.88 10.31
N MET A 95 -10.68 -5.88 9.50
CA MET A 95 -9.57 -6.78 9.84
C MET A 95 -8.20 -6.11 9.98
N VAL A 96 -7.99 -4.89 9.44
CA VAL A 96 -6.71 -4.16 9.53
C VAL A 96 -6.55 -3.48 10.88
N THR A 97 -7.66 -3.09 11.51
CA THR A 97 -7.73 -2.36 12.78
C THR A 97 -8.28 -3.20 13.93
N ALA A 98 -8.62 -4.46 13.71
CA ALA A 98 -9.05 -5.39 14.74
C ALA A 98 -7.86 -6.17 15.32
N ASP A 99 -8.00 -6.64 16.57
CA ASP A 99 -7.01 -7.49 17.23
C ASP A 99 -7.63 -8.80 17.74
N GLY A 100 -6.79 -9.70 18.20
CA GLY A 100 -7.17 -10.90 18.96
C GLY A 100 -8.16 -11.81 18.23
N ALA A 101 -9.28 -12.15 18.89
CA ALA A 101 -10.30 -13.05 18.37
C ALA A 101 -11.05 -12.44 17.18
N GLU A 102 -11.31 -11.14 17.24
CA GLU A 102 -12.02 -10.41 16.21
C GLU A 102 -11.23 -10.35 14.91
N HIS A 103 -9.94 -10.00 14.99
CA HIS A 103 -9.05 -10.06 13.83
C HIS A 103 -9.04 -11.47 13.21
N ARG A 104 -8.91 -12.53 14.04
CA ARG A 104 -8.92 -13.92 13.54
C ARG A 104 -10.23 -14.27 12.83
N ARG A 105 -11.38 -13.84 13.38
CA ARG A 105 -12.70 -14.06 12.78
C ARG A 105 -12.80 -13.43 11.40
N LEU A 106 -12.53 -12.14 11.31
CA LEU A 106 -12.61 -11.38 10.05
C LEU A 106 -11.60 -11.88 9.00
N ARG A 107 -10.36 -12.17 9.42
CA ARG A 107 -9.30 -12.58 8.52
C ARG A 107 -9.45 -14.02 7.99
N LYS A 108 -10.02 -14.93 8.79
CA LYS A 108 -10.14 -16.35 8.45
C LYS A 108 -10.81 -16.57 7.09
N LEU A 109 -11.95 -15.92 6.85
CA LEU A 109 -12.73 -16.10 5.63
C LEU A 109 -12.01 -15.54 4.39
N VAL A 110 -11.42 -14.37 4.53
CA VAL A 110 -10.68 -13.73 3.45
C VAL A 110 -9.41 -14.52 3.11
N SER A 111 -8.68 -15.04 4.13
CA SER A 111 -7.47 -15.82 3.93
C SER A 111 -7.68 -17.10 3.12
N GLN A 112 -8.88 -17.67 3.15
CA GLN A 112 -9.22 -18.84 2.34
C GLN A 112 -9.23 -18.53 0.84
N THR A 113 -9.44 -17.28 0.46
CA THR A 113 -9.50 -16.82 -0.93
C THR A 113 -8.11 -16.44 -1.46
N PHE A 114 -7.18 -16.06 -0.58
CA PHE A 114 -5.81 -15.64 -0.93
C PHE A 114 -4.76 -16.72 -0.65
N THR A 115 -5.09 -17.97 -0.88
CA THR A 115 -4.09 -19.05 -0.84
C THR A 115 -3.15 -18.95 -2.04
N ALA A 116 -1.91 -19.42 -1.89
CA ALA A 116 -0.93 -19.44 -2.99
C ALA A 116 -1.48 -20.15 -4.24
N ARG A 117 -2.26 -21.24 -4.05
CA ARG A 117 -2.92 -21.94 -5.16
C ARG A 117 -3.92 -21.07 -5.90
N ARG A 118 -4.85 -20.40 -5.17
CA ARG A 118 -5.87 -19.56 -5.81
C ARG A 118 -5.27 -18.34 -6.50
N VAL A 119 -4.22 -17.78 -5.94
CA VAL A 119 -3.47 -16.69 -6.58
C VAL A 119 -2.84 -17.17 -7.89
N GLU A 120 -2.26 -18.38 -7.89
CA GLU A 120 -1.69 -18.95 -9.13
C GLU A 120 -2.75 -19.22 -10.20
N GLU A 121 -3.99 -19.57 -9.82
CA GLU A 121 -5.13 -19.73 -10.73
C GLU A 121 -5.53 -18.41 -11.42
N LEU A 122 -5.16 -17.24 -10.87
CA LEU A 122 -5.37 -15.92 -11.52
C LEU A 122 -4.32 -15.59 -12.60
N ARG A 123 -3.19 -16.33 -12.67
CA ARG A 123 -2.09 -16.07 -13.61
C ARG A 123 -2.53 -15.98 -15.08
N PRO A 124 -3.35 -16.92 -15.64
CA PRO A 124 -3.77 -16.82 -17.04
C PRO A 124 -4.56 -15.54 -17.30
N ARG A 125 -5.48 -15.21 -16.41
CA ARG A 125 -6.32 -14.02 -16.56
C ARG A 125 -5.52 -12.72 -16.40
N THR A 126 -4.62 -12.64 -15.43
CA THR A 126 -3.71 -11.50 -15.28
C THR A 126 -2.82 -11.34 -16.52
N THR A 127 -2.35 -12.45 -17.06
CA THR A 127 -1.54 -12.46 -18.30
C THR A 127 -2.31 -11.90 -19.48
N GLU A 128 -3.56 -12.34 -19.69
CA GLU A 128 -4.45 -11.84 -20.74
C GLU A 128 -4.73 -10.33 -20.59
N ILE A 129 -4.99 -9.87 -19.37
CA ILE A 129 -5.21 -8.44 -19.08
C ILE A 129 -3.97 -7.64 -19.49
N VAL A 130 -2.78 -8.06 -19.04
CA VAL A 130 -1.52 -7.38 -19.35
C VAL A 130 -1.26 -7.37 -20.86
N ASP A 131 -1.42 -8.49 -21.56
CA ASP A 131 -1.19 -8.56 -23.02
C ASP A 131 -2.09 -7.58 -23.76
N ARG A 132 -3.38 -7.56 -23.48
CA ARG A 132 -4.34 -6.65 -24.10
C ARG A 132 -3.99 -5.17 -23.83
N LEU A 133 -3.56 -4.84 -22.61
CA LEU A 133 -3.16 -3.48 -22.26
C LEU A 133 -1.87 -3.08 -23.00
N LEU A 134 -0.88 -3.97 -23.09
CA LEU A 134 0.33 -3.72 -23.86
C LEU A 134 0.04 -3.53 -25.35
N ASP A 135 -0.83 -4.31 -25.94
CA ASP A 135 -1.25 -4.15 -27.35
C ASP A 135 -1.95 -2.80 -27.60
N ALA A 136 -2.62 -2.25 -26.59
CA ALA A 136 -3.30 -0.96 -26.68
C ALA A 136 -2.38 0.25 -26.47
N LEU A 137 -1.20 0.10 -25.84
CA LEU A 137 -0.31 1.24 -25.50
C LEU A 137 0.00 2.16 -26.69
N PRO A 138 0.34 1.66 -27.90
CA PRO A 138 0.63 2.55 -29.04
C PRO A 138 -0.53 3.48 -29.40
N SER A 139 -1.78 3.09 -29.17
CA SER A 139 -2.97 3.92 -29.45
C SER A 139 -3.12 5.10 -28.46
N HIS A 140 -2.39 5.07 -27.35
CA HIS A 140 -2.40 6.10 -26.32
C HIS A 140 -1.18 7.04 -26.41
N THR A 141 -0.41 6.97 -27.51
CA THR A 141 0.73 7.82 -27.72
C THR A 141 0.31 9.29 -27.87
N ALA A 142 0.80 10.14 -26.99
CA ALA A 142 0.59 11.59 -27.04
C ALA A 142 1.34 12.22 -28.21
N PRO A 143 1.01 13.49 -28.62
CA PRO A 143 1.65 14.17 -29.76
C PRO A 143 3.18 14.33 -29.61
N ASP A 144 3.72 14.32 -28.38
CA ASP A 144 5.15 14.38 -28.09
C ASP A 144 5.86 13.01 -28.19
N GLY A 145 5.13 11.95 -28.53
CA GLY A 145 5.62 10.58 -28.67
C GLY A 145 5.72 9.80 -27.35
N THR A 146 5.14 10.30 -26.27
CA THR A 146 5.12 9.60 -24.98
C THR A 146 3.79 8.88 -24.72
N VAL A 147 3.84 7.88 -23.85
CA VAL A 147 2.65 7.19 -23.29
C VAL A 147 2.77 7.22 -21.76
N ASP A 148 1.70 7.58 -21.06
CA ASP A 148 1.67 7.47 -19.61
C ASP A 148 1.43 6.01 -19.17
N LEU A 149 2.48 5.32 -18.74
CA LEU A 149 2.40 3.94 -18.26
C LEU A 149 1.59 3.81 -16.96
N ARG A 150 1.59 4.84 -16.09
CA ARG A 150 0.75 4.81 -14.90
C ARG A 150 -0.71 4.66 -15.29
N GLN A 151 -1.18 5.52 -16.21
CA GLN A 151 -2.57 5.58 -16.65
C GLN A 151 -2.98 4.36 -17.49
N HIS A 152 -2.13 3.88 -18.39
CA HIS A 152 -2.52 2.95 -19.44
C HIS A 152 -2.06 1.50 -19.20
N LEU A 153 -1.18 1.26 -18.20
CA LEU A 153 -0.77 -0.09 -17.82
C LEU A 153 -0.89 -0.32 -16.30
N ALA A 154 -0.17 0.46 -15.48
CA ALA A 154 -0.05 0.17 -14.05
C ALA A 154 -1.38 0.30 -13.30
N TYR A 155 -2.22 1.29 -13.66
CA TYR A 155 -3.55 1.50 -13.09
C TYR A 155 -4.54 0.38 -13.49
N PRO A 156 -4.73 0.07 -14.78
CA PRO A 156 -5.75 -0.89 -15.18
C PRO A 156 -5.42 -2.35 -14.81
N VAL A 157 -4.16 -2.73 -14.60
CA VAL A 157 -3.81 -4.11 -14.23
C VAL A 157 -4.49 -4.53 -12.92
N PRO A 158 -4.16 -3.94 -11.75
CA PRO A 158 -4.79 -4.34 -10.49
C PRO A 158 -6.29 -4.01 -10.45
N MET A 159 -6.75 -2.94 -11.13
CA MET A 159 -8.16 -2.58 -11.17
C MET A 159 -9.01 -3.68 -11.83
N GLN A 160 -8.54 -4.23 -12.94
CA GLN A 160 -9.26 -5.29 -13.63
C GLN A 160 -9.20 -6.61 -12.88
N VAL A 161 -8.04 -6.98 -12.35
CA VAL A 161 -7.87 -8.21 -11.57
C VAL A 161 -8.77 -8.19 -10.33
N ILE A 162 -8.79 -7.09 -9.56
CA ILE A 162 -9.61 -6.99 -8.35
C ILE A 162 -11.10 -6.90 -8.67
N SER A 163 -11.46 -6.23 -9.78
CA SER A 163 -12.85 -6.18 -10.23
C SER A 163 -13.37 -7.56 -10.63
N ASP A 164 -12.57 -8.35 -11.34
CA ASP A 164 -12.90 -9.73 -11.70
C ASP A 164 -13.00 -10.61 -10.43
N LEU A 165 -12.03 -10.47 -9.51
CA LEU A 165 -12.01 -11.21 -8.25
C LEU A 165 -13.22 -10.93 -7.37
N PHE A 166 -13.74 -9.70 -7.37
CA PHE A 166 -14.93 -9.31 -6.58
C PHE A 166 -16.23 -9.52 -7.32
N GLY A 167 -16.18 -9.91 -8.58
CA GLY A 167 -17.37 -10.03 -9.41
C GLY A 167 -18.04 -8.68 -9.70
N ILE A 168 -17.26 -7.58 -9.80
CA ILE A 168 -17.78 -6.24 -10.09
C ILE A 168 -18.14 -6.16 -11.58
N PRO A 169 -19.41 -5.86 -11.92
CA PRO A 169 -19.84 -5.74 -13.30
C PRO A 169 -19.11 -4.63 -14.06
N GLU A 170 -18.91 -4.78 -15.36
CA GLU A 170 -18.18 -3.80 -16.17
C GLU A 170 -18.80 -2.39 -16.12
N TYR A 171 -20.13 -2.28 -16.02
CA TYR A 171 -20.83 -0.99 -15.97
C TYR A 171 -20.63 -0.23 -14.65
N GLU A 172 -20.23 -0.90 -13.55
CA GLU A 172 -19.89 -0.26 -12.27
C GLU A 172 -18.43 0.18 -12.20
N ARG A 173 -17.55 -0.34 -13.07
CA ARG A 173 -16.10 -0.09 -13.02
C ARG A 173 -15.70 1.38 -13.23
N PRO A 174 -16.38 2.20 -14.07
CA PRO A 174 -16.06 3.63 -14.19
C PRO A 174 -16.31 4.41 -12.88
N GLU A 175 -17.46 4.17 -12.21
CA GLU A 175 -17.77 4.80 -10.92
C GLU A 175 -16.78 4.36 -9.84
N LEU A 176 -16.44 3.05 -9.84
CA LEU A 176 -15.42 2.50 -8.94
C LEU A 176 -14.07 3.20 -9.11
N ARG A 177 -13.62 3.40 -10.34
CA ARG A 177 -12.37 4.06 -10.66
C ARG A 177 -12.30 5.46 -10.05
N GLU A 178 -13.32 6.28 -10.31
CA GLU A 178 -13.39 7.65 -9.79
C GLU A 178 -13.33 7.69 -8.26
N ALA A 179 -13.97 6.72 -7.61
CA ALA A 179 -14.03 6.64 -6.16
C ALA A 179 -12.69 6.15 -5.55
N VAL A 180 -12.02 5.18 -6.17
CA VAL A 180 -10.74 4.63 -5.70
C VAL A 180 -9.63 5.67 -5.79
N ASP A 181 -9.59 6.50 -6.83
CA ASP A 181 -8.58 7.54 -7.02
C ASP A 181 -8.50 8.55 -5.86
N LYS A 182 -9.58 8.67 -5.07
CA LYS A 182 -9.66 9.60 -3.94
C LYS A 182 -9.27 8.99 -2.59
N ILE A 183 -9.17 7.66 -2.48
CA ILE A 183 -9.02 6.97 -1.17
C ILE A 183 -7.70 7.31 -0.49
N PHE A 184 -6.59 7.37 -1.23
CA PHE A 184 -5.26 7.58 -0.67
C PHE A 184 -4.78 9.03 -0.72
N ARG A 185 -5.62 9.95 -1.20
CA ARG A 185 -5.32 11.38 -1.22
C ARG A 185 -5.43 11.97 0.18
N SER A 186 -4.37 12.63 0.64
CA SER A 186 -4.33 13.32 1.95
C SER A 186 -4.42 14.86 1.83
N ASP A 187 -4.63 15.35 0.62
CA ASP A 187 -4.76 16.78 0.28
C ASP A 187 -6.20 17.20 -0.04
N LEU A 188 -7.17 16.28 0.06
CA LEU A 188 -8.58 16.56 -0.21
C LEU A 188 -9.28 17.20 0.99
N ALA A 189 -10.28 18.04 0.70
CA ALA A 189 -11.14 18.61 1.74
C ALA A 189 -11.95 17.50 2.46
N PRO A 190 -12.18 17.61 3.79
CA PRO A 190 -12.89 16.59 4.58
C PRO A 190 -14.26 16.20 4.01
N GLU A 191 -15.00 17.14 3.44
CA GLU A 191 -16.33 16.91 2.85
C GLU A 191 -16.22 16.00 1.60
N VAL A 192 -15.15 16.18 0.81
CA VAL A 192 -14.89 15.35 -0.38
C VAL A 192 -14.53 13.92 0.05
N VAL A 193 -13.72 13.79 1.10
CA VAL A 193 -13.34 12.47 1.66
C VAL A 193 -14.58 11.75 2.18
N ALA A 194 -15.44 12.43 2.97
CA ALA A 194 -16.65 11.84 3.52
C ALA A 194 -17.64 11.42 2.42
N ALA A 195 -17.87 12.29 1.42
CA ALA A 195 -18.73 11.97 0.28
C ALA A 195 -18.21 10.76 -0.51
N ASN A 196 -16.89 10.67 -0.70
CA ASN A 196 -16.26 9.56 -1.40
C ASN A 196 -16.41 8.24 -0.63
N GLN A 197 -16.25 8.25 0.68
CA GLN A 197 -16.45 7.05 1.52
C GLN A 197 -17.88 6.51 1.38
N VAL A 198 -18.88 7.40 1.38
CA VAL A 198 -20.28 7.01 1.18
C VAL A 198 -20.49 6.43 -0.22
N ALA A 199 -19.93 7.05 -1.26
CA ALA A 199 -20.08 6.59 -2.64
C ALA A 199 -19.48 5.18 -2.85
N VAL A 200 -18.25 4.95 -2.36
CA VAL A 200 -17.59 3.62 -2.43
C VAL A 200 -18.40 2.57 -1.67
N TYR A 201 -18.86 2.90 -0.45
CA TYR A 201 -19.67 1.97 0.34
C TYR A 201 -20.96 1.58 -0.40
N GLN A 202 -21.69 2.56 -0.96
CA GLN A 202 -22.93 2.30 -1.71
C GLN A 202 -22.70 1.46 -2.96
N LEU A 203 -21.60 1.71 -3.69
CA LEU A 203 -21.23 0.91 -4.84
C LEU A 203 -20.99 -0.55 -4.43
N LEU A 204 -20.18 -0.78 -3.40
CA LEU A 204 -19.89 -2.14 -2.93
C LEU A 204 -21.14 -2.84 -2.36
N ALA A 205 -22.04 -2.09 -1.69
CA ALA A 205 -23.32 -2.63 -1.24
C ALA A 205 -24.19 -3.09 -2.42
N ARG A 206 -24.23 -2.33 -3.54
CA ARG A 206 -24.92 -2.76 -4.77
C ARG A 206 -24.31 -4.05 -5.33
N VAL A 207 -22.97 -4.18 -5.31
CA VAL A 207 -22.29 -5.42 -5.75
C VAL A 207 -22.67 -6.59 -4.85
N VAL A 208 -22.71 -6.41 -3.53
CA VAL A 208 -23.14 -7.44 -2.57
C VAL A 208 -24.59 -7.85 -2.82
N GLU A 209 -25.50 -6.90 -3.03
CA GLU A 209 -26.91 -7.17 -3.37
C GLU A 209 -27.04 -7.96 -4.68
N LEU A 210 -26.33 -7.55 -5.73
CA LEU A 210 -26.31 -8.23 -7.02
C LEU A 210 -25.84 -9.68 -6.86
N ARG A 211 -24.68 -9.88 -6.20
CA ARG A 211 -24.14 -11.23 -5.94
C ARG A 211 -24.97 -12.05 -4.96
N GLY A 212 -25.76 -11.39 -4.13
CA GLY A 212 -26.79 -12.03 -3.32
C GLY A 212 -27.86 -12.73 -4.17
N ARG A 213 -28.22 -12.13 -5.33
CA ARG A 213 -29.21 -12.67 -6.29
C ARG A 213 -28.58 -13.59 -7.34
N GLU A 214 -27.39 -13.22 -7.81
CA GLU A 214 -26.68 -13.86 -8.92
C GLU A 214 -25.28 -14.27 -8.46
N ARG A 215 -25.15 -15.48 -7.89
CA ARG A 215 -23.86 -16.02 -7.40
C ARG A 215 -22.92 -16.27 -8.58
N GLY A 216 -21.64 -15.90 -8.39
CA GLY A 216 -20.55 -16.18 -9.31
C GLY A 216 -19.41 -16.94 -8.65
N ASP A 217 -18.39 -17.25 -9.42
CA ASP A 217 -17.11 -17.75 -8.89
C ASP A 217 -16.21 -16.55 -8.54
N ASP A 218 -16.65 -15.79 -7.54
CA ASP A 218 -15.99 -14.57 -7.06
C ASP A 218 -15.97 -14.48 -5.53
N LEU A 219 -15.13 -13.59 -5.02
CA LEU A 219 -14.95 -13.40 -3.57
C LEU A 219 -16.23 -12.94 -2.88
N THR A 220 -16.98 -12.02 -3.50
CA THR A 220 -18.22 -11.49 -2.92
C THR A 220 -19.23 -12.62 -2.72
N SER A 221 -19.42 -13.47 -3.73
CA SER A 221 -20.27 -14.67 -3.67
C SER A 221 -19.80 -15.64 -2.58
N ALA A 222 -18.48 -15.85 -2.45
CA ALA A 222 -17.91 -16.71 -1.42
C ALA A 222 -18.14 -16.16 -0.01
N LEU A 223 -17.97 -14.86 0.22
CA LEU A 223 -18.20 -14.20 1.51
C LEU A 223 -19.69 -14.27 1.92
N ILE A 224 -20.61 -14.04 0.97
CA ILE A 224 -22.03 -14.14 1.22
C ILE A 224 -22.42 -15.59 1.55
N THR A 225 -21.87 -16.58 0.84
CA THR A 225 -22.10 -18.01 1.12
C THR A 225 -21.61 -18.39 2.52
N ALA A 226 -20.43 -17.90 2.91
CA ALA A 226 -19.89 -18.14 4.24
C ALA A 226 -20.77 -17.53 5.34
N ARG A 227 -21.29 -16.32 5.13
CA ARG A 227 -22.25 -15.66 6.03
C ARG A 227 -23.55 -16.47 6.19
N GLU A 228 -24.07 -17.03 5.11
CA GLU A 228 -25.29 -17.84 5.17
C GLU A 228 -25.10 -19.18 5.88
N ALA A 229 -23.88 -19.75 5.76
CA ALA A 229 -23.54 -21.02 6.44
C ALA A 229 -23.30 -20.85 7.94
N GLU A 230 -22.67 -19.74 8.34
CA GLU A 230 -22.35 -19.40 9.73
C GLU A 230 -22.82 -17.95 10.01
N PRO A 231 -24.06 -17.72 10.49
CA PRO A 231 -24.62 -16.36 10.67
C PRO A 231 -23.78 -15.42 11.54
N ASP A 232 -23.03 -15.98 12.51
CA ASP A 232 -22.11 -15.22 13.37
C ASP A 232 -20.74 -14.95 12.72
N ALA A 233 -20.50 -15.45 11.51
CA ALA A 233 -19.21 -15.30 10.83
C ALA A 233 -18.96 -13.86 10.33
N LEU A 234 -19.94 -13.25 9.67
CA LEU A 234 -19.91 -11.87 9.17
C LEU A 234 -21.29 -11.25 9.15
N THR A 235 -21.39 -9.96 9.50
CA THR A 235 -22.55 -9.14 9.17
C THR A 235 -22.51 -8.69 7.71
N GLU A 236 -23.60 -8.10 7.21
CA GLU A 236 -23.61 -7.53 5.85
C GLU A 236 -22.65 -6.36 5.70
N ASP A 237 -22.62 -5.49 6.71
CA ASP A 237 -21.70 -4.36 6.76
C ASP A 237 -20.23 -4.80 6.81
N GLU A 238 -19.91 -5.92 7.46
CA GLU A 238 -18.58 -6.50 7.47
C GLU A 238 -18.18 -7.10 6.11
N VAL A 239 -19.12 -7.63 5.35
CA VAL A 239 -18.85 -8.04 3.95
C VAL A 239 -18.48 -6.83 3.12
N VAL A 240 -19.28 -5.76 3.14
CA VAL A 240 -18.99 -4.51 2.41
C VAL A 240 -17.68 -3.90 2.88
N GLY A 241 -17.46 -3.81 4.20
CA GLY A 241 -16.22 -3.29 4.79
C GLY A 241 -14.98 -4.11 4.40
N THR A 242 -15.13 -5.43 4.29
CA THR A 242 -14.06 -6.32 3.82
C THR A 242 -13.71 -6.04 2.35
N LEU A 243 -14.71 -5.92 1.48
CA LEU A 243 -14.50 -5.57 0.07
C LEU A 243 -13.85 -4.19 -0.08
N LEU A 244 -14.28 -3.21 0.73
CA LEU A 244 -13.72 -1.86 0.73
C LEU A 244 -12.22 -1.88 1.08
N VAL A 245 -11.84 -2.57 2.17
CA VAL A 245 -10.43 -2.69 2.57
C VAL A 245 -9.60 -3.36 1.49
N MET A 246 -10.10 -4.45 0.92
CA MET A 246 -9.36 -5.20 -0.09
C MET A 246 -9.23 -4.44 -1.40
N LEU A 247 -10.27 -3.69 -1.80
CA LEU A 247 -10.24 -2.81 -2.97
C LEU A 247 -9.17 -1.71 -2.79
N SER A 248 -9.26 -0.99 -1.68
CA SER A 248 -8.32 0.09 -1.37
C SER A 248 -6.89 -0.43 -1.31
N ALA A 249 -6.64 -1.49 -0.53
CA ALA A 249 -5.30 -2.03 -0.35
C ALA A 249 -4.73 -2.70 -1.60
N GLY A 250 -5.56 -3.30 -2.45
CA GLY A 250 -5.09 -4.10 -3.59
C GLY A 250 -4.80 -3.29 -4.85
N HIS A 251 -5.46 -2.14 -5.03
CA HIS A 251 -5.30 -1.35 -6.24
C HIS A 251 -4.08 -0.43 -6.20
N GLU A 252 -4.11 0.63 -5.38
CA GLU A 252 -3.11 1.71 -5.39
C GLU A 252 -1.70 1.20 -5.07
N THR A 253 -1.57 0.22 -4.18
CA THR A 253 -0.28 -0.33 -3.79
C THR A 253 0.39 -1.11 -4.91
N THR A 254 -0.36 -1.94 -5.66
CA THR A 254 0.17 -2.72 -6.79
C THR A 254 0.47 -1.83 -7.98
N LEU A 255 -0.40 -0.84 -8.27
CA LEU A 255 -0.15 0.20 -9.25
C LEU A 255 1.19 0.90 -8.97
N SER A 256 1.36 1.40 -7.74
CA SER A 256 2.57 2.09 -7.31
C SER A 256 3.81 1.20 -7.37
N LEU A 257 3.68 -0.10 -7.05
CA LEU A 257 4.76 -1.08 -7.18
C LEU A 257 5.23 -1.20 -8.64
N ILE A 258 4.30 -1.30 -9.60
CA ILE A 258 4.63 -1.40 -11.03
C ILE A 258 5.31 -0.11 -11.51
N VAL A 259 4.76 1.05 -11.16
CA VAL A 259 5.31 2.37 -11.52
C VAL A 259 6.72 2.55 -10.96
N ASN A 260 6.91 2.29 -9.67
CA ASN A 260 8.20 2.44 -9.00
C ASN A 260 9.25 1.49 -9.57
N ALA A 261 8.87 0.23 -9.89
CA ALA A 261 9.77 -0.75 -10.50
C ALA A 261 10.20 -0.33 -11.91
N VAL A 262 9.27 0.14 -12.76
CA VAL A 262 9.61 0.63 -14.09
C VAL A 262 10.54 1.84 -14.01
N ARG A 263 10.23 2.81 -13.14
CA ARG A 263 11.08 3.98 -12.91
C ARG A 263 12.47 3.58 -12.43
N ALA A 264 12.57 2.66 -11.46
CA ALA A 264 13.84 2.17 -10.96
C ALA A 264 14.69 1.51 -12.05
N LEU A 265 14.10 0.62 -12.86
CA LEU A 265 14.81 -0.04 -13.95
C LEU A 265 15.27 0.93 -15.05
N LEU A 266 14.44 1.91 -15.41
CA LEU A 266 14.78 2.88 -16.45
C LEU A 266 15.82 3.90 -15.98
N THR A 267 16.00 4.10 -14.67
CA THR A 267 17.05 4.94 -14.08
C THR A 267 18.33 4.17 -13.71
N HIS A 268 18.29 2.81 -13.75
CA HIS A 268 19.44 1.93 -13.48
C HIS A 268 19.64 0.93 -14.63
N PRO A 269 20.29 1.35 -15.75
CA PRO A 269 20.40 0.52 -16.95
C PRO A 269 21.13 -0.82 -16.76
N ASP A 270 22.08 -0.88 -15.83
CA ASP A 270 22.79 -2.10 -15.44
C ASP A 270 21.84 -3.11 -14.77
N GLN A 271 20.94 -2.64 -13.92
CA GLN A 271 19.93 -3.46 -13.28
C GLN A 271 18.85 -3.91 -14.26
N LEU A 272 18.49 -3.07 -15.23
CA LEU A 272 17.61 -3.46 -16.33
C LEU A 272 18.25 -4.54 -17.22
N ALA A 273 19.54 -4.43 -17.53
CA ALA A 273 20.26 -5.45 -18.28
C ALA A 273 20.29 -6.78 -17.50
N LEU A 274 20.51 -6.73 -16.19
CA LEU A 274 20.44 -7.91 -15.32
C LEU A 274 19.04 -8.51 -15.29
N ALA A 275 17.99 -7.69 -15.16
CA ALA A 275 16.59 -8.16 -15.17
C ALA A 275 16.24 -8.87 -16.48
N LYS A 276 16.76 -8.42 -17.62
CA LYS A 276 16.56 -9.04 -18.94
C LYS A 276 17.39 -10.31 -19.16
N SER A 277 18.35 -10.64 -18.29
CA SER A 277 19.22 -11.82 -18.46
C SER A 277 18.51 -13.15 -18.22
N GLY A 278 17.36 -13.15 -17.54
CA GLY A 278 16.57 -14.34 -17.29
C GLY A 278 15.20 -14.05 -16.69
N ASP A 279 14.25 -14.95 -16.94
CA ASP A 279 12.85 -14.81 -16.45
C ASP A 279 12.75 -14.88 -14.92
N ASP A 280 13.70 -15.51 -14.26
CA ASP A 280 13.83 -15.66 -12.80
C ASP A 280 14.27 -14.37 -12.09
N MET A 281 14.76 -13.38 -12.84
CA MET A 281 15.15 -12.10 -12.29
C MET A 281 13.97 -11.15 -12.01
N TRP A 282 12.83 -11.30 -12.67
CA TRP A 282 11.68 -10.41 -12.49
C TRP A 282 11.09 -10.44 -11.07
N PRO A 283 10.98 -11.59 -10.38
CA PRO A 283 10.65 -11.59 -8.95
C PRO A 283 11.65 -10.81 -8.09
N ALA A 284 12.95 -10.85 -8.39
CA ALA A 284 13.96 -10.07 -7.66
C ALA A 284 13.79 -8.56 -7.86
N VAL A 285 13.40 -8.12 -9.06
CA VAL A 285 13.01 -6.72 -9.32
C VAL A 285 11.87 -6.28 -8.39
N VAL A 286 10.84 -7.12 -8.23
CA VAL A 286 9.68 -6.83 -7.38
C VAL A 286 10.11 -6.72 -5.90
N GLU A 287 10.89 -7.69 -5.39
CA GLU A 287 11.33 -7.67 -4.00
C GLU A 287 12.26 -6.47 -3.70
N GLU A 288 13.18 -6.16 -4.61
CA GLU A 288 14.08 -5.03 -4.41
C GLU A 288 13.35 -3.69 -4.53
N THR A 289 12.34 -3.57 -5.40
CA THR A 289 11.48 -2.39 -5.45
C THR A 289 10.71 -2.21 -4.13
N LEU A 290 10.14 -3.28 -3.59
CA LEU A 290 9.46 -3.27 -2.29
C LEU A 290 10.39 -2.84 -1.15
N ARG A 291 11.66 -3.21 -1.20
CA ARG A 291 12.67 -2.77 -0.25
C ARG A 291 13.05 -1.30 -0.47
N TRP A 292 13.47 -0.96 -1.69
CA TRP A 292 14.15 0.29 -1.99
C TRP A 292 13.20 1.47 -2.15
N ASP A 293 12.02 1.23 -2.76
CA ASP A 293 11.02 2.25 -3.07
C ASP A 293 9.59 1.72 -2.84
N ALA A 294 9.33 1.32 -1.58
CA ALA A 294 8.06 0.72 -1.19
C ALA A 294 6.86 1.59 -1.61
N PRO A 295 5.79 0.99 -2.17
CA PRO A 295 4.56 1.70 -2.55
C PRO A 295 3.90 2.48 -1.43
N ILE A 296 4.05 2.01 -0.19
CA ILE A 296 3.62 2.69 1.02
C ILE A 296 4.86 3.19 1.74
N GLY A 297 5.04 4.51 1.78
CA GLY A 297 6.16 5.15 2.46
C GLY A 297 6.01 5.13 3.98
N ASN A 298 4.82 5.48 4.45
CA ASN A 298 4.44 5.45 5.86
C ASN A 298 3.11 4.72 6.03
N PHE A 299 2.92 3.98 7.11
CA PHE A 299 1.66 3.28 7.39
C PHE A 299 1.11 3.64 8.79
N PRO A 300 -0.16 4.11 8.90
CA PRO A 300 -0.80 4.40 10.19
C PRO A 300 -1.23 3.11 10.85
N PHE A 301 -1.64 3.15 12.05
CA PHE A 301 -0.96 3.39 13.30
C PHE A 301 -0.98 2.09 14.07
N ARG A 302 -0.16 2.00 15.10
CA ARG A 302 -0.23 0.98 16.14
C ARG A 302 -0.20 1.67 17.48
N TYR A 303 -0.77 1.06 18.51
CA TYR A 303 -0.95 1.68 19.81
C TYR A 303 -0.45 0.74 20.91
N PRO A 304 0.53 1.15 21.72
CA PRO A 304 0.94 0.40 22.88
C PRO A 304 -0.21 0.29 23.90
N THR A 305 -0.48 -0.90 24.42
CA THR A 305 -1.48 -1.13 25.48
C THR A 305 -0.92 -0.89 26.89
N GLU A 306 0.38 -0.70 27.00
CA GLU A 306 1.14 -0.29 28.19
C GLU A 306 2.36 0.52 27.72
N ASP A 307 3.06 1.20 28.64
CA ASP A 307 4.32 1.88 28.30
C ASP A 307 5.32 0.87 27.79
N ILE A 308 6.00 1.19 26.67
CA ILE A 308 7.01 0.32 26.08
C ILE A 308 8.33 1.07 25.89
N GLU A 309 9.44 0.39 26.17
CA GLU A 309 10.78 0.92 25.91
C GLU A 309 11.28 0.43 24.55
N VAL A 310 11.72 1.36 23.70
CA VAL A 310 12.31 1.09 22.38
C VAL A 310 13.59 1.89 22.25
N ALA A 311 14.73 1.21 22.20
CA ALA A 311 16.06 1.84 22.10
C ALA A 311 16.33 2.92 23.17
N GLY A 312 15.90 2.68 24.41
CA GLY A 312 16.08 3.61 25.54
C GLY A 312 15.06 4.74 25.59
N ILE A 313 14.07 4.77 24.68
CA ILE A 313 12.99 5.76 24.66
C ILE A 313 11.69 5.05 25.10
N ILE A 314 11.00 5.64 26.07
CA ILE A 314 9.69 5.16 26.51
C ILE A 314 8.63 5.76 25.60
N ILE A 315 7.89 4.90 24.89
CA ILE A 315 6.67 5.26 24.16
C ILE A 315 5.51 5.01 25.09
N PRO A 316 4.74 6.05 25.47
CA PRO A 316 3.65 5.92 26.41
C PRO A 316 2.51 5.03 25.87
N LYS A 317 1.80 4.40 26.80
CA LYS A 317 0.54 3.72 26.50
C LYS A 317 -0.41 4.62 25.71
N GLY A 318 -0.93 4.10 24.61
CA GLY A 318 -1.94 4.76 23.78
C GLY A 318 -1.40 5.83 22.84
N ASP A 319 -0.09 6.05 22.79
CA ASP A 319 0.50 6.93 21.78
C ASP A 319 0.57 6.21 20.43
N PRO A 320 0.23 6.88 19.30
CA PRO A 320 0.27 6.25 18.00
C PRO A 320 1.70 6.06 17.49
N ILE A 321 1.99 4.86 16.98
CA ILE A 321 3.26 4.51 16.32
C ILE A 321 3.02 4.33 14.84
N MET A 322 3.71 5.09 14.01
CA MET A 322 3.72 5.00 12.55
C MET A 322 4.85 4.08 12.07
N ALA A 323 4.59 3.27 11.05
CA ALA A 323 5.58 2.42 10.42
C ALA A 323 6.13 3.10 9.15
N PRO A 324 7.37 3.65 9.17
CA PRO A 324 7.98 4.32 8.03
C PRO A 324 8.68 3.30 7.13
N TYR A 325 7.93 2.61 6.25
CA TYR A 325 8.48 1.55 5.39
C TYR A 325 9.58 2.04 4.46
N SER A 326 9.49 3.28 3.93
CA SER A 326 10.57 3.91 3.16
C SER A 326 11.86 4.09 3.97
N ALA A 327 11.74 4.38 5.27
CA ALA A 327 12.92 4.54 6.12
C ALA A 327 13.59 3.20 6.42
N VAL A 328 12.82 2.20 6.84
CA VAL A 328 13.36 0.87 7.22
C VAL A 328 13.82 0.06 6.01
N GLY A 329 13.27 0.30 4.81
CA GLY A 329 13.72 -0.34 3.57
C GLY A 329 15.14 0.06 3.16
N ARG A 330 15.62 1.23 3.60
CA ARG A 330 16.99 1.71 3.36
C ARG A 330 17.82 1.83 4.65
N ASP A 331 17.47 1.07 5.68
CA ASP A 331 18.26 1.01 6.92
C ASP A 331 19.58 0.26 6.70
N ALA A 332 20.70 0.98 6.76
CA ALA A 332 22.03 0.41 6.56
C ALA A 332 22.42 -0.65 7.62
N ALA A 333 21.83 -0.62 8.80
CA ALA A 333 22.06 -1.63 9.82
C ALA A 333 21.49 -3.00 9.43
N GLN A 334 20.41 -3.02 8.60
CA GLN A 334 19.79 -4.23 8.10
C GLN A 334 20.35 -4.64 6.73
N HIS A 335 20.52 -3.67 5.82
CA HIS A 335 20.75 -3.92 4.40
C HIS A 335 22.17 -3.64 3.94
N GLY A 336 23.08 -3.26 4.88
CA GLY A 336 24.47 -2.96 4.55
C GLY A 336 24.70 -1.48 4.14
N PRO A 337 25.95 -1.11 3.90
CA PRO A 337 26.34 0.28 3.59
C PRO A 337 25.76 0.78 2.26
N ASP A 338 25.38 -0.11 1.36
CA ASP A 338 24.76 0.12 0.06
C ASP A 338 23.22 0.08 0.09
N ALA A 339 22.62 0.13 1.28
CA ALA A 339 21.15 0.11 1.47
C ALA A 339 20.40 1.18 0.65
N GLY A 340 21.06 2.30 0.32
CA GLY A 340 20.51 3.36 -0.53
C GLY A 340 20.46 3.02 -2.01
N GLY A 341 21.22 2.01 -2.49
CA GLY A 341 21.26 1.60 -3.90
C GLY A 341 20.11 0.64 -4.25
N PHE A 342 19.69 0.69 -5.53
CA PHE A 342 18.79 -0.29 -6.13
C PHE A 342 19.63 -1.41 -6.74
N ASP A 343 19.52 -2.63 -6.22
CA ASP A 343 20.32 -3.79 -6.63
C ASP A 343 19.50 -5.09 -6.57
N ILE A 344 19.05 -5.56 -7.72
CA ILE A 344 18.26 -6.78 -7.86
C ILE A 344 19.08 -8.08 -7.67
N GLY A 345 20.40 -7.95 -7.58
CA GLY A 345 21.32 -9.07 -7.31
C GLY A 345 21.55 -9.35 -5.82
N ARG A 346 20.87 -8.65 -4.90
CA ARG A 346 21.03 -8.89 -3.46
C ARG A 346 20.68 -10.32 -3.09
N GLU A 347 21.58 -11.00 -2.36
CA GLU A 347 21.36 -12.37 -1.90
C GLU A 347 20.15 -12.50 -0.95
N GLN A 348 19.90 -11.49 -0.13
CA GLN A 348 18.77 -11.48 0.81
C GLN A 348 18.08 -10.12 0.81
N VAL A 349 16.83 -10.11 0.36
CA VAL A 349 15.96 -8.93 0.45
C VAL A 349 14.99 -9.13 1.60
N ARG A 350 15.23 -8.45 2.72
CA ARG A 350 14.36 -8.50 3.92
C ARG A 350 13.69 -7.16 4.10
N HIS A 351 12.52 -6.99 3.51
CA HIS A 351 11.75 -5.75 3.65
C HIS A 351 10.50 -5.94 4.52
N LEU A 352 9.97 -4.84 5.04
CA LEU A 352 8.71 -4.79 5.79
C LEU A 352 7.56 -4.17 5.00
N ALA A 353 7.70 -3.97 3.68
CA ALA A 353 6.67 -3.35 2.85
C ALA A 353 5.32 -4.08 2.87
N PHE A 354 5.31 -5.38 3.15
CA PHE A 354 4.09 -6.17 3.39
C PHE A 354 3.75 -6.33 4.87
N GLY A 355 4.39 -5.58 5.77
CA GLY A 355 4.27 -5.79 7.20
C GLY A 355 4.85 -7.13 7.66
N HIS A 356 4.57 -7.49 8.92
CA HIS A 356 4.95 -8.79 9.50
C HIS A 356 3.93 -9.21 10.58
N GLY A 357 3.94 -10.49 10.97
CA GLY A 357 3.07 -11.03 12.01
C GLY A 357 1.61 -11.21 11.57
N ILE A 358 0.68 -11.10 12.51
CA ILE A 358 -0.73 -11.38 12.29
C ILE A 358 -1.37 -10.44 11.26
N HIS A 359 -0.87 -9.22 11.12
CA HIS A 359 -1.30 -8.21 10.15
C HIS A 359 -0.43 -8.16 8.88
N ALA A 360 0.39 -9.18 8.62
CA ALA A 360 1.11 -9.26 7.35
C ALA A 360 0.13 -9.20 6.15
N CYS A 361 0.55 -8.55 5.08
CA CYS A 361 -0.30 -8.31 3.90
C CYS A 361 -0.86 -9.61 3.34
N LEU A 362 -2.18 -9.69 3.27
CA LEU A 362 -2.87 -10.86 2.72
C LEU A 362 -2.71 -10.95 1.19
N GLY A 363 -2.69 -9.79 0.52
CA GLY A 363 -2.55 -9.67 -0.94
C GLY A 363 -1.11 -9.81 -1.46
N ALA A 364 -0.10 -10.03 -0.59
CA ALA A 364 1.30 -10.08 -1.01
C ALA A 364 1.59 -11.08 -2.16
N PRO A 365 1.02 -12.29 -2.18
CA PRO A 365 1.21 -13.21 -3.32
C PRO A 365 0.62 -12.66 -4.62
N LEU A 366 -0.55 -12.01 -4.56
CA LEU A 366 -1.23 -11.44 -5.74
C LEU A 366 -0.46 -10.23 -6.29
N ALA A 367 -0.04 -9.31 -5.44
CA ALA A 367 0.75 -8.16 -5.84
C ALA A 367 2.07 -8.56 -6.54
N ARG A 368 2.75 -9.59 -6.01
CA ARG A 368 3.94 -10.19 -6.63
C ARG A 368 3.65 -10.78 -7.99
N LEU A 369 2.55 -11.53 -8.12
CA LEU A 369 2.12 -12.12 -9.38
C LEU A 369 1.88 -11.05 -10.44
N GLU A 370 1.05 -10.07 -10.12
CA GLU A 370 0.66 -8.99 -11.04
C GLU A 370 1.86 -8.16 -11.48
N ALA A 371 2.67 -7.69 -10.52
CA ALA A 371 3.86 -6.89 -10.83
C ALA A 371 4.87 -7.69 -11.68
N THR A 372 5.15 -8.94 -11.32
CA THR A 372 6.09 -9.80 -12.08
C THR A 372 5.62 -10.00 -13.52
N ILE A 373 4.33 -10.28 -13.74
CA ILE A 373 3.78 -10.47 -15.08
C ILE A 373 3.85 -9.16 -15.89
N ALA A 374 3.41 -8.05 -15.28
CA ALA A 374 3.39 -6.75 -15.94
C ALA A 374 4.80 -6.31 -16.38
N LEU A 375 5.78 -6.38 -15.46
CA LEU A 375 7.15 -5.97 -15.73
C LEU A 375 7.80 -6.85 -16.80
N ARG A 376 7.76 -8.17 -16.64
CA ARG A 376 8.34 -9.11 -17.60
C ARG A 376 7.80 -8.88 -19.02
N LYS A 377 6.47 -8.78 -19.15
CA LYS A 377 5.83 -8.62 -20.46
C LYS A 377 6.04 -7.24 -21.06
N LEU A 378 6.05 -6.19 -20.25
CA LEU A 378 6.34 -4.83 -20.71
C LEU A 378 7.71 -4.76 -21.38
N PHE A 379 8.76 -5.20 -20.67
CA PHE A 379 10.14 -5.12 -21.18
C PHE A 379 10.46 -6.18 -22.25
N ALA A 380 9.68 -7.25 -22.34
CA ALA A 380 9.76 -8.18 -23.47
C ALA A 380 9.12 -7.58 -24.74
N ARG A 381 7.96 -6.90 -24.62
CA ARG A 381 7.24 -6.28 -25.75
C ARG A 381 7.93 -4.99 -26.25
N TYR A 382 8.49 -4.21 -25.33
CA TYR A 382 9.13 -2.91 -25.61
C TYR A 382 10.56 -2.91 -25.07
N PRO A 383 11.49 -3.61 -25.75
CA PRO A 383 12.88 -3.75 -25.27
C PRO A 383 13.65 -2.43 -25.19
N ASP A 384 13.26 -1.45 -26.01
CA ASP A 384 13.88 -0.11 -26.08
C ASP A 384 13.09 0.94 -25.28
N LEU A 385 12.23 0.49 -24.35
CA LEU A 385 11.46 1.38 -23.47
C LEU A 385 12.41 2.36 -22.75
N SER A 386 12.06 3.64 -22.75
CA SER A 386 12.83 4.69 -22.07
C SER A 386 11.91 5.73 -21.44
N LEU A 387 12.41 6.47 -20.42
CA LEU A 387 11.66 7.59 -19.86
C LEU A 387 11.40 8.68 -20.91
N GLY A 388 10.21 9.21 -20.92
CA GLY A 388 9.79 10.32 -21.76
C GLY A 388 10.04 11.69 -21.16
N ALA A 389 10.36 11.74 -19.86
CA ALA A 389 10.68 12.95 -19.10
C ALA A 389 11.87 12.71 -18.18
N ASP A 390 12.47 13.77 -17.66
CA ASP A 390 13.48 13.70 -16.62
C ASP A 390 12.86 13.13 -15.34
N PRO A 391 13.42 12.05 -14.76
CA PRO A 391 12.88 11.41 -13.57
C PRO A 391 12.75 12.36 -12.36
N ASP A 392 13.58 13.38 -12.26
CA ASP A 392 13.54 14.37 -11.18
C ASP A 392 12.40 15.39 -11.33
N THR A 393 11.74 15.43 -12.50
CA THR A 393 10.60 16.31 -12.77
C THR A 393 9.24 15.63 -12.56
N LEU A 394 9.23 14.32 -12.31
CA LEU A 394 7.99 13.57 -12.11
C LEU A 394 7.33 13.95 -10.78
N GLY A 395 6.11 14.46 -10.85
CA GLY A 395 5.35 14.90 -9.68
C GLY A 395 4.96 13.72 -8.77
N PRO A 396 5.23 13.78 -7.45
CA PRO A 396 4.77 12.75 -6.54
C PRO A 396 3.25 12.75 -6.37
N VAL A 397 2.67 11.60 -6.06
CA VAL A 397 1.28 11.50 -5.62
C VAL A 397 1.13 12.27 -4.30
N PRO A 398 0.18 13.23 -4.17
CA PRO A 398 0.02 13.99 -2.94
C PRO A 398 -0.57 13.13 -1.82
N SER A 399 0.30 12.37 -1.14
CA SER A 399 -0.07 11.43 -0.07
C SER A 399 1.10 11.23 0.88
N MET A 400 0.88 11.38 2.18
CA MET A 400 1.88 11.02 3.17
C MET A 400 2.04 9.50 3.36
N PHE A 401 1.18 8.70 2.71
CA PHE A 401 1.18 7.24 2.79
C PHE A 401 1.65 6.58 1.50
N SER A 402 1.06 6.95 0.37
CA SER A 402 1.38 6.39 -0.94
C SER A 402 2.64 7.03 -1.50
N ASN A 403 3.62 6.21 -1.86
CA ASN A 403 4.88 6.61 -2.47
C ASN A 403 4.91 6.20 -3.93
N SER A 404 4.57 7.13 -4.82
CA SER A 404 4.58 6.96 -6.27
C SER A 404 4.58 8.32 -6.98
N VAL A 405 4.55 8.32 -8.31
CA VAL A 405 4.42 9.52 -9.14
C VAL A 405 3.03 9.61 -9.75
N THR A 406 2.56 10.82 -10.05
CA THR A 406 1.23 11.07 -10.62
C THR A 406 1.09 10.63 -12.09
N GLU A 407 2.21 10.56 -12.81
CA GLU A 407 2.30 10.08 -14.19
C GLU A 407 3.67 9.43 -14.44
N LEU A 408 3.76 8.53 -15.41
CA LEU A 408 5.02 7.93 -15.84
C LEU A 408 5.11 7.94 -17.37
N PRO A 409 5.45 9.09 -17.96
CA PRO A 409 5.61 9.21 -19.42
C PRO A 409 6.82 8.40 -19.88
N VAL A 410 6.61 7.55 -20.87
CA VAL A 410 7.66 6.73 -21.51
C VAL A 410 7.58 6.81 -23.02
N ARG A 411 8.69 6.50 -23.69
CA ARG A 411 8.76 6.24 -25.14
C ARG A 411 8.87 4.74 -25.34
N LEU A 412 7.95 4.17 -26.09
CA LEU A 412 7.85 2.71 -26.25
C LEU A 412 9.04 2.10 -27.02
N GLY A 413 9.65 2.86 -27.93
CA GLY A 413 10.68 2.33 -28.85
C GLY A 413 10.09 1.38 -29.89
N GLN A 414 10.92 0.44 -30.37
CA GLN A 414 10.45 -0.59 -31.30
C GLN A 414 9.67 -1.68 -30.57
N VAL A 415 8.65 -2.22 -31.22
CA VAL A 415 7.88 -3.38 -30.73
C VAL A 415 8.64 -4.65 -31.14
N ALA A 416 8.91 -5.54 -30.17
CA ALA A 416 9.57 -6.83 -30.40
C ALA A 416 8.59 -7.89 -30.94
#